data_6d1f283e69724123cf66f0e92ba37689
#
_entry.id   6d1f283e69724123cf66f0e92ba37689
#
_cell.length_a   1.000
_cell.length_b   1.000
_cell.length_c   1.000
_cell.angle_alpha   90.00
_cell.angle_beta   90.00
_cell.angle_gamma   90.00
#
_symmetry.space_group_name_H-M   'P 1'
#
loop_
_entity.id
_entity.type
_entity.pdbx_description
1 polymer ?
#
loop_
_entity_poly.entity_id
_entity_poly.type
_entity_poly.pdbx_seq_one_letter_code
_entity_poly.pdbx_strand_id
1 'polypeptide(L)'
;DVTSDIFEFNGSEFTYDGNTHSPNITTKNNIKGVGNFTVKYFKEDNLQAEINEPKDVGTYIVKITAVEEGDFYNAYSGYLTNDNWKFAINLTPTITTYKDEYDGNPHPVISIEESTIPPNSIIEYSVDNGQTWYILNSNDNIPTVSTVREAENTKIFIRISNFNSNSNDDTWTSQEYQ
;
A
#
# COMPACT_ATOMS: atom_id res chain seq x y z
N ASP A 1 1.90 33.76 12.27
CA ASP A 1 2.75 32.64 11.85
C ASP A 1 1.95 31.64 11.06
N VAL A 2 2.55 31.03 10.03
CA VAL A 2 1.96 29.95 9.27
C VAL A 2 2.09 28.67 10.10
N THR A 3 0.98 28.00 10.39
CA THR A 3 0.92 26.75 11.15
C THR A 3 0.21 25.67 10.36
N SER A 4 0.29 24.41 10.79
CA SER A 4 -0.42 23.28 10.16
C SER A 4 -1.93 23.48 10.12
N ASP A 5 -2.49 24.28 11.02
CA ASP A 5 -3.94 24.52 11.13
C ASP A 5 -4.54 25.28 9.95
N ILE A 6 -3.70 25.92 9.12
CA ILE A 6 -4.15 26.65 7.94
C ILE A 6 -4.27 25.78 6.69
N PHE A 7 -3.77 24.55 6.74
CA PHE A 7 -3.83 23.62 5.63
C PHE A 7 -4.98 22.61 5.79
N GLU A 8 -5.53 22.20 4.67
CA GLU A 8 -6.45 21.06 4.56
C GLU A 8 -5.70 19.90 3.93
N PHE A 9 -5.94 18.71 4.45
CA PHE A 9 -5.35 17.47 4.02
C PHE A 9 -6.45 16.48 3.64
N ASN A 10 -6.49 16.05 2.38
CA ASN A 10 -7.48 15.12 1.86
C ASN A 10 -6.79 13.93 1.19
N GLY A 11 -7.14 12.73 1.64
CA GLY A 11 -6.58 11.46 1.17
C GLY A 11 -5.50 10.93 2.11
N SER A 12 -5.93 10.10 3.07
CA SER A 12 -5.03 9.50 4.07
C SER A 12 -4.68 8.05 3.76
N GLU A 13 -5.43 7.39 2.87
CA GLU A 13 -5.23 5.99 2.53
C GLU A 13 -5.38 5.75 1.04
N PHE A 14 -4.45 5.00 0.48
CA PHE A 14 -4.42 4.57 -0.91
C PHE A 14 -4.13 3.07 -0.97
N THR A 15 -4.57 2.44 -2.05
CA THR A 15 -4.22 1.05 -2.36
C THR A 15 -3.03 1.06 -3.31
N TYR A 16 -2.08 0.16 -3.08
CA TYR A 16 -0.95 -0.04 -3.99
C TYR A 16 -1.45 -0.54 -5.36
N ASP A 17 -1.04 0.15 -6.41
CA ASP A 17 -1.32 -0.17 -7.80
C ASP A 17 -0.10 0.09 -8.73
N GLY A 18 1.08 0.30 -8.12
CA GLY A 18 2.31 0.64 -8.83
C GLY A 18 2.42 2.10 -9.29
N ASN A 19 1.37 2.90 -9.10
CA ASN A 19 1.36 4.32 -9.42
C ASN A 19 1.72 5.19 -8.21
N THR A 20 2.03 6.44 -8.49
CA THR A 20 2.27 7.44 -7.45
C THR A 20 0.96 7.88 -6.79
N HIS A 21 0.96 7.92 -5.46
CA HIS A 21 -0.15 8.42 -4.66
C HIS A 21 0.30 9.54 -3.74
N SER A 22 -0.50 10.58 -3.64
CA SER A 22 -0.27 11.67 -2.71
C SER A 22 -1.58 12.30 -2.27
N PRO A 23 -1.66 12.76 -1.01
CA PRO A 23 -2.82 13.51 -0.54
C PRO A 23 -2.94 14.85 -1.27
N ASN A 24 -4.17 15.33 -1.40
CA ASN A 24 -4.40 16.70 -1.84
C ASN A 24 -4.28 17.65 -0.65
N ILE A 25 -3.32 18.56 -0.73
CA ILE A 25 -3.04 19.53 0.33
C ILE A 25 -3.32 20.92 -0.21
N THR A 26 -4.21 21.63 0.44
CA THR A 26 -4.61 22.99 0.08
C THR A 26 -4.65 23.88 1.32
N THR A 27 -4.64 25.20 1.13
CA THR A 27 -4.94 26.13 2.22
C THR A 27 -6.43 26.18 2.48
N LYS A 28 -6.82 26.28 3.74
CA LYS A 28 -8.23 26.44 4.12
C LYS A 28 -8.83 27.71 3.50
N ASN A 29 -10.11 27.62 3.16
CA ASN A 29 -10.85 28.75 2.61
C ASN A 29 -10.79 29.98 3.56
N ASN A 30 -10.69 31.17 2.95
CA ASN A 30 -10.61 32.46 3.65
C ASN A 30 -9.29 32.77 4.39
N ILE A 31 -8.27 31.95 4.31
CA ILE A 31 -6.95 32.29 4.81
C ILE A 31 -6.21 33.02 3.69
N LYS A 32 -5.77 34.24 4.00
CA LYS A 32 -5.02 35.13 3.09
C LYS A 32 -3.56 35.25 3.53
N GLY A 33 -2.67 35.46 2.56
CA GLY A 33 -1.26 35.75 2.84
C GLY A 33 -0.42 34.52 3.12
N VAL A 34 -0.92 33.32 2.79
CA VAL A 34 -0.10 32.12 2.69
C VAL A 34 0.43 32.08 1.29
N GLY A 35 1.62 32.49 1.02
CA GLY A 35 2.23 32.40 -0.30
C GLY A 35 2.29 31.00 -0.89
N ASN A 36 3.10 30.81 -1.88
CA ASN A 36 3.35 29.50 -2.44
C ASN A 36 3.94 28.57 -1.37
N PHE A 37 3.53 27.32 -1.37
CA PHE A 37 4.11 26.30 -0.50
C PHE A 37 4.57 25.09 -1.30
N THR A 38 5.54 24.37 -0.77
CA THR A 38 6.03 23.10 -1.32
C THR A 38 5.70 21.97 -0.37
N VAL A 39 5.41 20.82 -0.94
CA VAL A 39 5.10 19.59 -0.21
C VAL A 39 6.18 18.57 -0.52
N LYS A 40 6.71 17.94 0.51
CA LYS A 40 7.68 16.84 0.41
C LYS A 40 7.20 15.67 1.25
N TYR A 41 7.55 14.48 0.83
CA TYR A 41 7.14 13.25 1.47
C TYR A 41 8.35 12.48 2.00
N PHE A 42 8.15 11.80 3.10
CA PHE A 42 9.18 10.97 3.74
C PHE A 42 8.52 9.69 4.23
N LYS A 43 9.20 8.56 4.18
CA LYS A 43 8.75 7.37 4.92
C LYS A 43 8.78 7.65 6.42
N GLU A 44 7.81 7.14 7.17
CA GLU A 44 7.72 7.35 8.63
C GLU A 44 8.98 6.84 9.36
N ASP A 45 9.56 5.78 8.88
CA ASP A 45 10.78 5.15 9.40
C ASP A 45 12.08 5.83 8.93
N ASN A 46 12.01 6.73 7.93
CA ASN A 46 13.19 7.41 7.37
C ASN A 46 12.92 8.86 6.97
N LEU A 47 12.95 9.76 7.94
CA LEU A 47 12.74 11.19 7.73
C LEU A 47 13.94 11.93 7.10
N GLN A 48 15.02 11.24 6.76
CA GLN A 48 16.20 11.84 6.13
C GLN A 48 16.17 11.73 4.61
N ALA A 49 15.43 10.77 4.06
CA ALA A 49 15.33 10.54 2.63
C ALA A 49 14.02 11.11 2.08
N GLU A 50 14.11 12.20 1.31
CA GLU A 50 12.96 12.79 0.61
C GLU A 50 12.49 11.85 -0.51
N ILE A 51 11.17 11.72 -0.63
CA ILE A 51 10.51 10.94 -1.67
C ILE A 51 9.64 11.90 -2.50
N ASN A 52 9.96 12.05 -3.78
CA ASN A 52 9.21 12.94 -4.67
C ASN A 52 7.91 12.30 -5.16
N GLU A 53 7.93 11.00 -5.38
CA GLU A 53 6.83 10.22 -5.95
C GLU A 53 6.55 9.00 -5.08
N PRO A 54 5.75 9.13 -4.00
CA PRO A 54 5.37 8.02 -3.15
C PRO A 54 4.56 6.98 -3.94
N LYS A 55 5.09 5.78 -4.09
CA LYS A 55 4.43 4.66 -4.79
C LYS A 55 4.55 3.32 -4.08
N ASP A 56 5.54 3.18 -3.20
CA ASP A 56 5.76 1.92 -2.49
C ASP A 56 4.80 1.78 -1.31
N VAL A 57 4.47 0.57 -0.95
CA VAL A 57 3.69 0.27 0.26
C VAL A 57 4.38 0.87 1.49
N GLY A 58 3.60 1.46 2.39
CA GLY A 58 4.09 2.02 3.65
C GLY A 58 3.39 3.28 4.09
N THR A 59 3.79 3.77 5.26
CA THR A 59 3.29 5.02 5.84
C THR A 59 4.24 6.17 5.53
N TYR A 60 3.67 7.29 5.14
CA TYR A 60 4.38 8.50 4.74
C TYR A 60 3.99 9.67 5.62
N ILE A 61 4.98 10.53 5.86
CA ILE A 61 4.84 11.81 6.57
C ILE A 61 5.02 12.94 5.58
N VAL A 62 4.20 13.96 5.74
CA VAL A 62 4.21 15.17 4.92
C VAL A 62 5.04 16.26 5.59
N LYS A 63 5.91 16.90 4.83
CA LYS A 63 6.58 18.14 5.21
C LYS A 63 6.10 19.27 4.31
N ILE A 64 5.63 20.36 4.91
CA ILE A 64 5.27 21.57 4.19
C ILE A 64 6.31 22.66 4.47
N THR A 65 6.68 23.37 3.41
CA THR A 65 7.42 24.62 3.49
C THR A 65 6.61 25.69 2.77
N ALA A 66 6.17 26.69 3.51
CA ALA A 66 5.48 27.86 2.99
C ALA A 66 6.40 29.08 3.06
N VAL A 67 6.39 29.86 2.01
CA VAL A 67 7.17 31.13 1.96
C VAL A 67 6.32 32.29 2.48
N GLU A 68 7.00 33.26 3.04
CA GLU A 68 6.39 34.55 3.44
C GLU A 68 5.84 35.26 2.20
N GLU A 69 4.62 35.77 2.29
CA GLU A 69 4.01 36.57 1.25
C GLU A 69 3.54 37.93 1.82
N GLY A 70 4.31 38.98 1.53
CA GLY A 70 4.05 40.30 2.02
C GLY A 70 4.15 40.41 3.55
N ASP A 71 3.28 41.26 4.13
CA ASP A 71 3.28 41.54 5.57
C ASP A 71 2.34 40.66 6.40
N PHE A 72 1.79 39.58 5.81
CA PHE A 72 0.71 38.85 6.44
C PHE A 72 1.17 37.61 7.25
N TYR A 73 2.14 36.84 6.73
CA TYR A 73 2.59 35.59 7.39
C TYR A 73 4.10 35.43 7.28
N ASN A 74 4.69 34.90 8.34
CA ASN A 74 6.08 34.45 8.32
C ASN A 74 6.22 33.12 7.61
N ALA A 75 7.40 32.84 7.06
CA ALA A 75 7.72 31.55 6.47
C ALA A 75 7.53 30.41 7.48
N TYR A 76 7.03 29.29 6.99
CA TYR A 76 6.85 28.07 7.75
C TYR A 76 7.62 26.94 7.09
N SER A 77 8.29 26.13 7.90
CA SER A 77 8.90 24.87 7.45
C SER A 77 8.84 23.86 8.58
N GLY A 78 8.26 22.70 8.33
CA GLY A 78 8.17 21.66 9.34
C GLY A 78 7.49 20.38 8.83
N TYR A 79 7.65 19.33 9.62
CA TYR A 79 6.93 18.07 9.44
C TYR A 79 5.57 18.18 10.09
N LEU A 80 4.56 17.66 9.40
CA LEU A 80 3.23 17.51 9.93
C LEU A 80 3.11 16.09 10.46
N THR A 81 3.40 15.93 11.74
CA THR A 81 3.59 14.61 12.38
C THR A 81 2.40 14.12 13.18
N ASN A 82 1.31 14.90 13.26
CA ASN A 82 0.09 14.39 13.89
C ASN A 82 -0.60 13.37 12.95
N ASP A 83 -1.48 12.55 13.51
CA ASP A 83 -2.13 11.47 12.76
C ASP A 83 -2.96 11.94 11.56
N ASN A 84 -3.34 13.22 11.53
CA ASN A 84 -4.06 13.83 10.42
C ASN A 84 -3.18 14.18 9.20
N TRP A 85 -1.86 14.08 9.32
CA TRP A 85 -0.90 14.48 8.29
C TRP A 85 0.00 13.34 7.85
N LYS A 86 -0.44 12.12 8.11
CA LYS A 86 0.12 10.90 7.57
C LYS A 86 -0.80 10.33 6.51
N PHE A 87 -0.24 9.66 5.53
CA PHE A 87 -0.99 8.83 4.60
C PHE A 87 -0.31 7.49 4.42
N ALA A 88 -1.09 6.50 4.05
CA ALA A 88 -0.60 5.15 3.81
C ALA A 88 -0.88 4.72 2.38
N ILE A 89 0.03 3.95 1.81
CA ILE A 89 -0.20 3.13 0.62
C ILE A 89 -0.24 1.69 1.11
N ASN A 90 -1.41 1.08 1.07
CA ASN A 90 -1.68 -0.22 1.65
C ASN A 90 -1.56 -1.32 0.59
N LEU A 91 -0.96 -2.45 0.96
CA LEU A 91 -0.98 -3.66 0.15
C LEU A 91 -2.36 -4.30 0.25
N THR A 92 -3.05 -4.39 -0.88
CA THR A 92 -4.37 -5.04 -1.00
C THR A 92 -4.36 -5.92 -2.26
N PRO A 93 -3.75 -7.12 -2.20
CA PRO A 93 -3.64 -7.99 -3.36
C PRO A 93 -4.99 -8.43 -3.88
N THR A 94 -5.14 -8.46 -5.20
CA THR A 94 -6.32 -9.05 -5.84
C THR A 94 -6.07 -10.52 -6.06
N ILE A 95 -6.78 -11.35 -5.30
CA ILE A 95 -6.72 -12.82 -5.36
C ILE A 95 -8.12 -13.34 -5.62
N THR A 96 -8.28 -14.10 -6.69
CA THR A 96 -9.55 -14.70 -7.06
C THR A 96 -9.49 -16.23 -6.97
N THR A 97 -10.58 -16.86 -6.52
CA THR A 97 -10.72 -18.31 -6.52
C THR A 97 -11.32 -18.80 -7.84
N TYR A 98 -10.93 -19.99 -8.27
CA TYR A 98 -11.55 -20.66 -9.42
C TYR A 98 -13.00 -21.03 -9.10
N LYS A 99 -13.93 -20.68 -10.00
CA LYS A 99 -15.38 -20.88 -9.79
C LYS A 99 -16.12 -21.37 -11.04
N ASP A 100 -15.42 -21.90 -12.03
CA ASP A 100 -16.05 -22.40 -13.25
C ASP A 100 -16.61 -23.83 -13.07
N GLU A 101 -17.39 -24.28 -14.04
CA GLU A 101 -17.94 -25.64 -14.04
C GLU A 101 -16.83 -26.68 -14.18
N TYR A 102 -17.06 -27.83 -13.54
CA TYR A 102 -16.17 -28.98 -13.64
C TYR A 102 -16.11 -29.54 -15.07
N ASP A 103 -14.92 -29.57 -15.65
CA ASP A 103 -14.64 -30.04 -17.01
C ASP A 103 -13.72 -31.25 -17.07
N GLY A 104 -13.31 -31.77 -15.90
CA GLY A 104 -12.41 -32.94 -15.79
C GLY A 104 -10.93 -32.62 -15.88
N ASN A 105 -10.55 -31.34 -16.05
CA ASN A 105 -9.17 -30.91 -16.11
C ASN A 105 -8.69 -30.34 -14.77
N PRO A 106 -7.38 -30.33 -14.49
CA PRO A 106 -6.82 -29.59 -13.36
C PRO A 106 -6.94 -28.08 -13.57
N HIS A 107 -7.42 -27.37 -12.53
CA HIS A 107 -7.51 -25.91 -12.52
C HIS A 107 -6.78 -25.34 -11.31
N PRO A 108 -6.09 -24.18 -11.44
CA PRO A 108 -5.48 -23.54 -10.30
C PRO A 108 -6.56 -23.08 -9.31
N VAL A 109 -6.36 -23.34 -8.02
CA VAL A 109 -7.34 -22.96 -6.98
C VAL A 109 -7.51 -21.47 -6.80
N ILE A 110 -6.47 -20.69 -7.14
CA ILE A 110 -6.47 -19.24 -7.09
C ILE A 110 -5.79 -18.63 -8.32
N SER A 111 -6.06 -17.38 -8.57
CA SER A 111 -5.30 -16.51 -9.47
C SER A 111 -4.93 -15.23 -8.74
N ILE A 112 -3.71 -14.75 -8.92
CA ILE A 112 -3.17 -13.54 -8.29
C ILE A 112 -2.90 -12.51 -9.39
N GLU A 113 -3.43 -11.31 -9.21
CA GLU A 113 -3.18 -10.18 -10.11
C GLU A 113 -1.84 -9.52 -9.75
N GLU A 114 -0.80 -9.80 -10.54
CA GLU A 114 0.57 -9.36 -10.28
C GLU A 114 0.72 -7.83 -10.18
N SER A 115 -0.11 -7.06 -10.90
CA SER A 115 -0.09 -5.59 -10.85
C SER A 115 -0.44 -5.01 -9.47
N THR A 116 -1.09 -5.80 -8.61
CA THR A 116 -1.47 -5.41 -7.24
C THR A 116 -0.41 -5.77 -6.19
N ILE A 117 0.73 -6.30 -6.63
CA ILE A 117 1.83 -6.75 -5.75
C ILE A 117 3.12 -6.02 -6.11
N PRO A 118 3.84 -5.45 -5.13
CA PRO A 118 5.12 -4.81 -5.38
C PRO A 118 6.15 -5.76 -6.03
N PRO A 119 6.98 -5.25 -6.96
CA PRO A 119 8.04 -6.05 -7.56
C PRO A 119 9.00 -6.62 -6.52
N ASN A 120 9.50 -7.83 -6.76
CA ASN A 120 10.41 -8.57 -5.89
C ASN A 120 9.81 -9.02 -4.56
N SER A 121 8.50 -8.91 -4.35
CA SER A 121 7.84 -9.54 -3.23
C SER A 121 8.00 -11.06 -3.29
N ILE A 122 8.08 -11.68 -2.13
CA ILE A 122 8.04 -13.13 -1.99
C ILE A 122 6.59 -13.53 -1.73
N ILE A 123 6.03 -14.36 -2.62
CA ILE A 123 4.67 -14.88 -2.48
C ILE A 123 4.79 -16.33 -2.06
N GLU A 124 4.06 -16.71 -1.01
CA GLU A 124 4.00 -18.07 -0.49
C GLU A 124 2.55 -18.49 -0.31
N TYR A 125 2.31 -19.80 -0.41
CA TYR A 125 1.01 -20.37 -0.11
C TYR A 125 1.11 -21.48 0.93
N SER A 126 0.00 -21.71 1.64
CA SER A 126 -0.16 -22.82 2.58
C SER A 126 -1.50 -23.51 2.33
N VAL A 127 -1.52 -24.84 2.41
CA VAL A 127 -2.72 -25.69 2.31
C VAL A 127 -3.01 -26.43 3.62
N ASP A 128 -2.27 -26.11 4.68
CA ASP A 128 -2.35 -26.75 6.01
C ASP A 128 -2.56 -25.74 7.15
N ASN A 129 -3.40 -24.72 6.90
CA ASN A 129 -3.71 -23.64 7.85
C ASN A 129 -2.48 -22.85 8.31
N GLY A 130 -1.54 -22.60 7.40
CA GLY A 130 -0.37 -21.77 7.69
C GLY A 130 0.74 -22.48 8.48
N GLN A 131 0.70 -23.81 8.59
CA GLN A 131 1.74 -24.59 9.26
C GLN A 131 2.97 -24.75 8.37
N THR A 132 2.76 -24.98 7.08
CA THR A 132 3.82 -25.11 6.07
C THR A 132 3.59 -24.09 4.95
N TRP A 133 4.66 -23.40 4.56
CA TRP A 133 4.60 -22.40 3.50
C TRP A 133 5.50 -22.80 2.33
N TYR A 134 4.97 -22.65 1.12
CA TYR A 134 5.65 -22.97 -0.13
C TYR A 134 5.77 -21.72 -0.99
N ILE A 135 6.96 -21.45 -1.52
CA ILE A 135 7.19 -20.28 -2.39
C ILE A 135 6.46 -20.48 -3.72
N LEU A 136 5.70 -19.46 -4.09
CA LEU A 136 5.05 -19.37 -5.39
C LEU A 136 5.99 -18.64 -6.36
N ASN A 137 6.79 -19.40 -7.11
CA ASN A 137 7.79 -18.84 -8.03
C ASN A 137 7.21 -18.42 -9.39
N SER A 138 6.03 -18.93 -9.73
CA SER A 138 5.27 -18.61 -10.95
C SER A 138 3.83 -19.11 -10.79
N ASN A 139 2.95 -18.66 -11.68
CA ASN A 139 1.58 -19.18 -11.74
C ASN A 139 1.52 -20.69 -12.00
N ASP A 140 2.60 -21.29 -12.52
CA ASP A 140 2.68 -22.73 -12.78
C ASP A 140 2.77 -23.59 -11.51
N ASN A 141 3.12 -22.99 -10.37
CA ASN A 141 3.24 -23.67 -9.07
C ASN A 141 2.00 -23.47 -8.17
N ILE A 142 0.96 -22.84 -8.66
CA ILE A 142 -0.31 -22.73 -7.93
C ILE A 142 -0.91 -24.12 -7.79
N PRO A 143 -1.35 -24.52 -6.58
CA PRO A 143 -2.04 -25.80 -6.39
C PRO A 143 -3.25 -25.90 -7.31
N THR A 144 -3.44 -27.07 -7.92
CA THR A 144 -4.57 -27.35 -8.80
C THR A 144 -5.51 -28.36 -8.18
N VAL A 145 -6.77 -28.28 -8.53
CA VAL A 145 -7.80 -29.25 -8.21
C VAL A 145 -8.40 -29.81 -9.48
N SER A 146 -8.72 -31.10 -9.49
CA SER A 146 -9.26 -31.80 -10.66
C SER A 146 -10.60 -32.50 -10.39
N THR A 147 -11.15 -32.31 -9.19
CA THR A 147 -12.46 -32.85 -8.81
C THR A 147 -13.22 -31.85 -7.96
N VAL A 148 -14.56 -31.90 -8.00
CA VAL A 148 -15.43 -31.07 -7.16
C VAL A 148 -15.11 -31.29 -5.67
N ARG A 149 -14.87 -32.54 -5.26
CA ARG A 149 -14.55 -32.88 -3.88
C ARG A 149 -13.21 -32.29 -3.41
N GLU A 150 -12.20 -32.24 -4.28
CA GLU A 150 -10.94 -31.55 -3.97
C GLU A 150 -11.17 -30.07 -3.82
N ALA A 151 -11.91 -29.44 -4.74
CA ALA A 151 -12.23 -28.03 -4.68
C ALA A 151 -12.96 -27.64 -3.39
N GLU A 152 -13.96 -28.44 -2.97
CA GLU A 152 -14.72 -28.20 -1.72
C GLU A 152 -13.88 -28.34 -0.44
N ASN A 153 -12.78 -29.07 -0.48
CA ASN A 153 -11.96 -29.35 0.70
C ASN A 153 -10.60 -28.65 0.68
N THR A 154 -10.23 -28.01 -0.43
CA THR A 154 -8.96 -27.31 -0.51
C THR A 154 -9.11 -25.91 0.06
N LYS A 155 -8.35 -25.63 1.11
CA LYS A 155 -8.22 -24.30 1.73
C LYS A 155 -6.83 -23.80 1.48
N ILE A 156 -6.72 -22.56 1.04
CA ILE A 156 -5.44 -21.96 0.74
C ILE A 156 -5.30 -20.62 1.43
N PHE A 157 -4.11 -20.40 1.99
CA PHE A 157 -3.68 -19.11 2.53
C PHE A 157 -2.53 -18.59 1.69
N ILE A 158 -2.49 -17.29 1.51
CA ILE A 158 -1.41 -16.59 0.83
C ILE A 158 -0.68 -15.69 1.81
N ARG A 159 0.63 -15.69 1.72
CA ARG A 159 1.49 -14.75 2.44
C ARG A 159 2.37 -14.01 1.43
N ILE A 160 2.44 -12.71 1.58
CA ILE A 160 3.30 -11.84 0.78
C ILE A 160 4.26 -11.14 1.72
N SER A 161 5.53 -11.25 1.45
CA SER A 161 6.59 -10.62 2.24
C SER A 161 7.59 -9.89 1.35
N ASN A 162 8.48 -9.14 1.96
CA ASN A 162 9.51 -8.35 1.26
C ASN A 162 8.94 -7.34 0.24
N PHE A 163 7.74 -6.82 0.49
CA PHE A 163 7.10 -5.84 -0.37
C PHE A 163 7.50 -4.39 -0.05
N ASN A 164 8.15 -4.17 1.08
CA ASN A 164 8.72 -2.87 1.44
C ASN A 164 10.24 -2.99 1.48
N SER A 165 10.92 -2.24 0.63
CA SER A 165 12.39 -2.29 0.49
C SER A 165 13.18 -1.89 1.74
N ASN A 166 12.52 -1.33 2.75
CA ASN A 166 13.13 -0.80 3.95
C ASN A 166 12.85 -1.62 5.23
N SER A 167 12.02 -2.65 5.16
CA SER A 167 11.71 -3.50 6.32
C SER A 167 11.73 -4.98 5.92
N ASN A 168 12.54 -5.76 6.62
CA ASN A 168 12.60 -7.22 6.45
C ASN A 168 11.43 -7.96 7.14
N ASP A 169 10.60 -7.24 7.88
CA ASP A 169 9.54 -7.82 8.71
C ASP A 169 8.12 -7.60 8.16
N ASP A 170 7.99 -6.92 7.01
CA ASP A 170 6.69 -6.67 6.42
C ASP A 170 6.10 -7.96 5.83
N THR A 171 5.00 -8.40 6.41
CA THR A 171 4.27 -9.59 5.96
C THR A 171 2.79 -9.29 5.91
N TRP A 172 2.19 -9.51 4.74
CA TRP A 172 0.75 -9.54 4.54
C TRP A 172 0.28 -10.99 4.46
N THR A 173 -0.77 -11.34 5.19
CA THR A 173 -1.35 -12.68 5.15
C THR A 173 -2.83 -12.59 4.80
N SER A 174 -3.26 -13.41 3.85
CA SER A 174 -4.64 -13.46 3.41
C SER A 174 -5.58 -14.03 4.48
N GLN A 175 -6.86 -13.83 4.25
CA GLN A 175 -7.89 -14.72 4.78
C GLN A 175 -7.83 -16.07 4.06
N GLU A 176 -8.56 -17.07 4.58
CA GLU A 176 -8.76 -18.35 3.92
C GLU A 176 -9.50 -18.17 2.59
N TYR A 177 -8.97 -18.78 1.53
CA TYR A 177 -9.65 -18.93 0.24
C TYR A 177 -10.12 -20.38 0.06
N GLN A 178 -11.33 -20.53 -0.45
CA GLN A 178 -11.97 -21.81 -0.74
C GLN A 178 -12.69 -21.74 -2.08
#